data_6a9b018e6ba94c3273648f11dcbf6ae9
#
_entry.id   6a9b018e6ba94c3273648f11dcbf6ae9
#
_cell.length_a   1.000
_cell.length_b   1.000
_cell.length_c   1.000
_cell.angle_alpha   90.00
_cell.angle_beta   90.00
_cell.angle_gamma   90.00
#
_symmetry.space_group_name_H-M   'P 1'
#
loop_
_entity.id
_entity.type
_entity.pdbx_description
1 polymer ?
#
loop_
_entity_poly.entity_id
_entity_poly.type
_entity_poly.pdbx_seq_one_letter_code
_entity_poly.pdbx_strand_id
1 'polypeptide(L)'
;MTTLEAQQNARFAALDPLLPPIAAPPSPSNEPLVLTVGGRKAGGLLTHVVHAPDSWPALWGPSDIHDLTAVPGDSGAAGLAALLGAWRDRLRGRPSGPDSACSLTWPSRDAEASAVLLAHGFAPMTCLAVRAADAPGGPGTAPVTVRRAGDGDVDALTELRLAEWRYTSLVGAAVPRPGARALLRAEVARALRFSGLVWLAEEDGGVPAGLASCSLVSATPGNSIHGRLLPGRWGYVDTVSVAPAARGGGVGRALMAVAHRELLGYGVRGTFLFYHPANPLSPVFWHRQGYRPLWTMWLRRPAWS
;
A
#
# COMPACT_ATOMS: atom_id res chain seq x y z
N MET A 1 -5.25 -27.36 2.11
CA MET A 1 -5.89 -26.32 1.28
C MET A 1 -7.32 -26.74 0.97
N THR A 2 -8.29 -25.89 1.25
CA THR A 2 -9.70 -26.20 0.91
C THR A 2 -9.89 -26.12 -0.61
N THR A 3 -10.93 -26.79 -1.16
CA THR A 3 -11.26 -26.69 -2.59
C THR A 3 -11.47 -25.23 -3.02
N LEU A 4 -12.05 -24.40 -2.16
CA LEU A 4 -12.31 -22.98 -2.44
C LEU A 4 -11.03 -22.16 -2.54
N GLU A 5 -10.04 -22.39 -1.66
CA GLU A 5 -8.74 -21.74 -1.74
C GLU A 5 -7.98 -22.13 -3.01
N ALA A 6 -8.05 -23.41 -3.41
CA ALA A 6 -7.42 -23.88 -4.64
C ALA A 6 -8.01 -23.20 -5.87
N GLN A 7 -9.34 -23.07 -5.96
CA GLN A 7 -10.03 -22.35 -7.04
C GLN A 7 -9.62 -20.88 -7.08
N GLN A 8 -9.58 -20.20 -5.94
CA GLN A 8 -9.17 -18.81 -5.87
C GLN A 8 -7.71 -18.61 -6.26
N ASN A 9 -6.82 -19.52 -5.85
CA ASN A 9 -5.41 -19.46 -6.23
C ASN A 9 -5.22 -19.64 -7.75
N ALA A 10 -5.97 -20.55 -8.36
CA ALA A 10 -5.97 -20.72 -9.81
C ALA A 10 -6.46 -19.45 -10.53
N ARG A 11 -7.52 -18.81 -10.03
CA ARG A 11 -8.01 -17.53 -10.56
C ARG A 11 -6.95 -16.43 -10.44
N PHE A 12 -6.30 -16.30 -9.30
CA PHE A 12 -5.24 -15.30 -9.10
C PHE A 12 -4.05 -15.54 -10.05
N ALA A 13 -3.58 -16.76 -10.19
CA ALA A 13 -2.50 -17.10 -11.10
C ALA A 13 -2.84 -16.78 -12.58
N ALA A 14 -4.12 -16.93 -12.96
CA ALA A 14 -4.58 -16.58 -14.30
C ALA A 14 -4.65 -15.05 -14.52
N LEU A 15 -4.92 -14.26 -13.47
CA LEU A 15 -4.95 -12.80 -13.53
C LEU A 15 -3.55 -12.20 -13.62
N ASP A 16 -2.62 -12.68 -12.82
CA ASP A 16 -1.24 -12.18 -12.76
C ASP A 16 -0.31 -13.22 -12.10
N PRO A 17 0.77 -13.65 -12.77
CA PRO A 17 1.71 -14.64 -12.23
C PRO A 17 2.50 -14.16 -11.00
N LEU A 18 2.48 -12.85 -10.68
CA LEU A 18 3.10 -12.31 -9.47
C LEU A 18 2.18 -12.31 -8.25
N LEU A 19 0.90 -12.63 -8.43
CA LEU A 19 0.00 -12.79 -7.30
C LEU A 19 0.38 -14.06 -6.50
N PRO A 20 0.65 -13.94 -5.19
CA PRO A 20 0.90 -15.10 -4.36
C PRO A 20 -0.39 -15.88 -4.10
N PRO A 21 -0.30 -17.13 -3.70
CA PRO A 21 -1.44 -17.87 -3.15
C PRO A 21 -2.05 -17.11 -1.96
N ILE A 22 -3.35 -17.27 -1.77
CA ILE A 22 -4.04 -16.68 -0.61
C ILE A 22 -3.39 -17.17 0.67
N ALA A 23 -3.03 -16.22 1.52
CA ALA A 23 -2.69 -16.48 2.91
C ALA A 23 -3.80 -15.87 3.77
N ALA A 24 -4.54 -16.71 4.46
CA ALA A 24 -5.46 -16.22 5.47
C ALA A 24 -4.65 -15.58 6.61
N PRO A 25 -4.97 -14.34 7.04
CA PRO A 25 -4.30 -13.78 8.19
C PRO A 25 -4.65 -14.62 9.42
N PRO A 26 -3.66 -15.10 10.19
CA PRO A 26 -3.94 -15.77 11.45
C PRO A 26 -4.44 -14.70 12.44
N SER A 27 -5.72 -14.74 12.76
CA SER A 27 -6.30 -13.92 13.82
C SER A 27 -7.38 -14.70 14.56
N PRO A 28 -7.34 -14.72 15.88
CA PRO A 28 -8.39 -15.35 16.69
C PRO A 28 -9.75 -14.62 16.59
N SER A 29 -9.75 -13.39 16.06
CA SER A 29 -10.96 -12.57 15.86
C SER A 29 -11.59 -12.70 14.47
N ASN A 30 -11.11 -13.62 13.62
CA ASN A 30 -11.66 -13.82 12.28
C ASN A 30 -13.04 -14.49 12.36
N GLU A 31 -14.07 -13.81 11.88
CA GLU A 31 -15.42 -14.33 11.76
C GLU A 31 -15.62 -14.89 10.33
N PRO A 32 -15.90 -16.20 10.15
CA PRO A 32 -16.11 -16.77 8.83
C PRO A 32 -17.43 -16.32 8.22
N LEU A 33 -17.40 -16.04 6.92
CA LEU A 33 -18.56 -15.78 6.09
C LEU A 33 -18.57 -16.81 4.96
N VAL A 34 -19.60 -17.65 4.89
CA VAL A 34 -19.74 -18.70 3.87
C VAL A 34 -21.13 -18.64 3.25
N LEU A 35 -21.17 -18.64 1.92
CA LEU A 35 -22.40 -18.55 1.12
C LEU A 35 -22.39 -19.59 0.01
N THR A 36 -23.57 -19.85 -0.56
CA THR A 36 -23.73 -20.61 -1.79
C THR A 36 -24.37 -19.70 -2.85
N VAL A 37 -23.72 -19.54 -4.00
CA VAL A 37 -24.14 -18.67 -5.09
C VAL A 37 -24.16 -19.50 -6.37
N GLY A 38 -25.34 -19.69 -6.98
CA GLY A 38 -25.49 -20.53 -8.18
C GLY A 38 -24.97 -21.96 -8.00
N GLY A 39 -25.16 -22.55 -6.82
CA GLY A 39 -24.66 -23.88 -6.48
C GLY A 39 -23.17 -23.98 -6.16
N ARG A 40 -22.43 -22.87 -6.20
CA ARG A 40 -20.99 -22.79 -5.89
C ARG A 40 -20.76 -22.11 -4.54
N LYS A 41 -19.76 -22.55 -3.79
CA LYS A 41 -19.39 -21.92 -2.52
C LYS A 41 -18.61 -20.61 -2.78
N ALA A 42 -18.90 -19.59 -1.97
CA ALA A 42 -18.11 -18.38 -1.80
C ALA A 42 -17.84 -18.19 -0.31
N GLY A 43 -16.65 -17.78 0.06
CA GLY A 43 -16.27 -17.60 1.46
C GLY A 43 -15.43 -16.35 1.68
N GLY A 44 -15.24 -16.00 2.94
CA GLY A 44 -14.38 -14.93 3.37
C GLY A 44 -14.19 -14.95 4.88
N LEU A 45 -13.26 -14.10 5.33
CA LEU A 45 -13.00 -13.85 6.74
C LEU A 45 -13.23 -12.37 7.02
N LEU A 46 -14.08 -12.08 8.00
CA LEU A 46 -14.32 -10.73 8.50
C LEU A 46 -13.39 -10.47 9.69
N THR A 47 -12.73 -9.33 9.66
CA THR A 47 -11.87 -8.86 10.76
C THR A 47 -12.28 -7.46 11.13
N HIS A 48 -12.25 -7.13 12.42
CA HIS A 48 -12.50 -5.78 12.92
C HIS A 48 -11.29 -5.32 13.73
N VAL A 49 -10.75 -4.15 13.37
CA VAL A 49 -9.58 -3.56 14.01
C VAL A 49 -9.87 -2.11 14.35
N VAL A 50 -9.58 -1.73 15.59
CA VAL A 50 -9.64 -0.34 16.02
C VAL A 50 -8.23 0.10 16.41
N HIS A 51 -7.73 1.11 15.72
CA HIS A 51 -6.43 1.72 15.99
C HIS A 51 -6.58 2.90 16.95
N ALA A 52 -5.63 3.06 17.85
CA ALA A 52 -5.56 4.28 18.66
C ALA A 52 -5.37 5.50 17.74
N PRO A 53 -6.08 6.61 17.97
CA PRO A 53 -6.05 7.79 17.09
C PRO A 53 -4.65 8.41 16.93
N ASP A 54 -3.77 8.22 17.88
CA ASP A 54 -2.38 8.68 17.93
C ASP A 54 -1.37 7.63 17.44
N SER A 55 -1.85 6.52 16.86
CA SER A 55 -1.00 5.44 16.35
C SER A 55 -0.57 5.68 14.90
N TRP A 56 0.53 5.04 14.50
CA TRP A 56 1.02 5.07 13.11
C TRP A 56 -0.02 4.65 12.07
N PRO A 57 -0.79 3.54 12.24
CA PRO A 57 -1.81 3.16 11.26
C PRO A 57 -2.90 4.21 11.08
N ALA A 58 -3.27 4.93 12.15
CA ALA A 58 -4.31 5.96 12.09
C ALA A 58 -3.91 7.20 11.27
N LEU A 59 -2.62 7.38 10.94
CA LEU A 59 -2.18 8.42 10.00
C LEU A 59 -2.55 8.09 8.55
N TRP A 60 -2.72 6.81 8.21
CA TRP A 60 -2.86 6.31 6.84
C TRP A 60 -4.25 5.78 6.53
N GLY A 61 -5.20 5.97 7.43
CA GLY A 61 -6.57 5.53 7.24
C GLY A 61 -7.48 5.84 8.42
N PRO A 62 -8.76 5.45 8.34
CA PRO A 62 -9.67 5.46 9.46
C PRO A 62 -9.13 4.63 10.62
N SER A 63 -9.50 5.01 11.85
CA SER A 63 -9.10 4.26 13.03
C SER A 63 -9.95 3.00 13.26
N ASP A 64 -11.18 2.99 12.77
CA ASP A 64 -12.13 1.88 12.91
C ASP A 64 -12.32 1.18 11.56
N ILE A 65 -11.75 -0.03 11.40
CA ILE A 65 -11.69 -0.74 10.13
C ILE A 65 -12.35 -2.10 10.26
N HIS A 66 -13.38 -2.31 9.45
CA HIS A 66 -13.93 -3.62 9.14
C HIS A 66 -13.30 -4.13 7.85
N ASP A 67 -12.61 -5.26 7.89
CA ASP A 67 -11.92 -5.83 6.73
C ASP A 67 -12.56 -7.15 6.29
N LEU A 68 -12.64 -7.37 4.98
CA LEU A 68 -13.05 -8.62 4.38
C LEU A 68 -11.91 -9.22 3.56
N THR A 69 -11.39 -10.38 3.98
CA THR A 69 -10.59 -11.24 3.11
C THR A 69 -11.53 -12.13 2.32
N ALA A 70 -11.87 -11.74 1.10
CA ALA A 70 -12.84 -12.47 0.26
C ALA A 70 -12.20 -13.61 -0.53
N VAL A 71 -12.90 -14.73 -0.62
CA VAL A 71 -12.51 -15.95 -1.35
C VAL A 71 -13.74 -16.46 -2.14
N PRO A 72 -14.14 -15.76 -3.22
CA PRO A 72 -15.30 -16.16 -4.03
C PRO A 72 -15.08 -17.46 -4.82
N GLY A 73 -13.84 -17.91 -5.02
CA GLY A 73 -13.56 -19.11 -5.82
C GLY A 73 -14.12 -19.02 -7.23
N ASP A 74 -14.70 -20.12 -7.73
CA ASP A 74 -15.31 -20.22 -9.06
C ASP A 74 -16.62 -19.43 -9.22
N SER A 75 -17.20 -18.90 -8.13
CA SER A 75 -18.36 -18.01 -8.21
C SER A 75 -17.98 -16.58 -8.67
N GLY A 76 -16.70 -16.24 -8.67
CA GLY A 76 -16.15 -15.02 -9.28
C GLY A 76 -16.80 -13.74 -8.80
N ALA A 77 -17.13 -12.85 -9.74
CA ALA A 77 -17.76 -11.56 -9.46
C ALA A 77 -19.13 -11.68 -8.75
N ALA A 78 -19.94 -12.68 -9.11
CA ALA A 78 -21.23 -12.93 -8.46
C ALA A 78 -21.03 -13.36 -6.98
N GLY A 79 -20.04 -14.21 -6.71
CA GLY A 79 -19.66 -14.60 -5.36
C GLY A 79 -19.16 -13.42 -4.53
N LEU A 80 -18.34 -12.56 -5.11
CA LEU A 80 -17.88 -11.34 -4.46
C LEU A 80 -19.04 -10.41 -4.11
N ALA A 81 -19.96 -10.18 -5.06
CA ALA A 81 -21.16 -9.35 -4.83
C ALA A 81 -22.02 -9.88 -3.68
N ALA A 82 -22.24 -11.21 -3.65
CA ALA A 82 -23.00 -11.85 -2.58
C ALA A 82 -22.31 -11.74 -1.22
N LEU A 83 -20.97 -11.91 -1.15
CA LEU A 83 -20.19 -11.70 0.07
C LEU A 83 -20.30 -10.26 0.58
N LEU A 84 -20.18 -9.27 -0.30
CA LEU A 84 -20.34 -7.86 0.07
C LEU A 84 -21.75 -7.56 0.58
N GLY A 85 -22.79 -8.11 -0.05
CA GLY A 85 -24.17 -7.99 0.41
C GLY A 85 -24.37 -8.56 1.81
N ALA A 86 -23.94 -9.80 2.04
CA ALA A 86 -24.04 -10.45 3.33
C ALA A 86 -23.20 -9.73 4.42
N TRP A 87 -22.04 -9.20 4.07
CA TRP A 87 -21.23 -8.40 4.98
C TRP A 87 -21.94 -7.11 5.38
N ARG A 88 -22.48 -6.38 4.40
CA ARG A 88 -23.31 -5.19 4.67
C ARG A 88 -24.46 -5.51 5.63
N ASP A 89 -25.17 -6.63 5.39
CA ASP A 89 -26.30 -7.01 6.23
C ASP A 89 -25.89 -7.37 7.66
N ARG A 90 -24.67 -7.88 7.87
CA ARG A 90 -24.09 -8.12 9.21
C ARG A 90 -23.70 -6.83 9.94
N LEU A 91 -23.35 -5.78 9.22
CA LEU A 91 -23.01 -4.48 9.79
C LEU A 91 -24.23 -3.59 10.01
N ARG A 92 -25.37 -3.92 9.40
CA ARG A 92 -26.61 -3.15 9.52
C ARG A 92 -27.03 -2.96 10.99
N GLY A 93 -27.26 -1.70 11.37
CA GLY A 93 -27.64 -1.29 12.73
C GLY A 93 -26.47 -1.25 13.72
N ARG A 94 -25.22 -1.52 13.30
CA ARG A 94 -24.06 -1.25 14.13
C ARG A 94 -23.67 0.21 14.02
N PRO A 95 -23.37 0.90 15.14
CA PRO A 95 -22.90 2.27 15.07
C PRO A 95 -21.61 2.37 14.26
N SER A 96 -21.58 3.22 13.26
CA SER A 96 -20.36 3.54 12.52
C SER A 96 -20.11 5.04 12.54
N GLY A 97 -18.94 5.45 13.06
CA GLY A 97 -18.53 6.85 13.08
C GLY A 97 -17.91 7.30 11.75
N PRO A 98 -17.70 8.62 11.58
CA PRO A 98 -17.08 9.17 10.37
C PRO A 98 -15.64 8.70 10.16
N ASP A 99 -14.96 8.25 11.22
CA ASP A 99 -13.60 7.70 11.20
C ASP A 99 -13.59 6.16 11.07
N SER A 100 -14.60 5.61 10.38
CA SER A 100 -14.73 4.19 10.11
C SER A 100 -14.63 3.87 8.62
N ALA A 101 -14.27 2.63 8.29
CA ALA A 101 -14.31 2.12 6.92
C ALA A 101 -14.58 0.61 6.86
N CYS A 102 -15.20 0.19 5.76
CA CYS A 102 -15.08 -1.16 5.25
C CYS A 102 -13.89 -1.23 4.30
N SER A 103 -13.00 -2.21 4.46
CA SER A 103 -11.83 -2.40 3.60
C SER A 103 -11.78 -3.80 2.99
N LEU A 104 -11.15 -3.88 1.82
CA LEU A 104 -10.91 -5.13 1.13
C LEU A 104 -9.75 -4.92 0.15
N THR A 105 -8.84 -5.87 0.06
CA THR A 105 -7.75 -5.84 -0.93
C THR A 105 -8.00 -6.86 -2.02
N TRP A 106 -7.88 -6.41 -3.29
CA TRP A 106 -8.17 -7.24 -4.46
C TRP A 106 -7.12 -7.06 -5.56
N PRO A 107 -6.86 -8.09 -6.41
CA PRO A 107 -5.97 -7.95 -7.56
C PRO A 107 -6.36 -6.78 -8.46
N SER A 108 -5.40 -5.92 -8.79
CA SER A 108 -5.66 -4.69 -9.55
C SER A 108 -6.15 -4.93 -10.98
N ARG A 109 -5.89 -6.12 -11.54
CA ARG A 109 -6.25 -6.50 -12.92
C ARG A 109 -7.62 -7.14 -13.08
N ASP A 110 -8.34 -7.39 -11.98
CA ASP A 110 -9.67 -8.00 -12.04
C ASP A 110 -10.73 -6.91 -12.27
N ALA A 111 -11.03 -6.64 -13.54
CA ALA A 111 -12.00 -5.61 -13.93
C ALA A 111 -13.43 -5.96 -13.50
N GLU A 112 -13.82 -7.25 -13.52
CA GLU A 112 -15.15 -7.70 -13.08
C GLU A 112 -15.35 -7.45 -11.59
N ALA A 113 -14.37 -7.78 -10.78
CA ALA A 113 -14.40 -7.50 -9.34
C ALA A 113 -14.39 -5.99 -9.07
N SER A 114 -13.63 -5.21 -9.84
CA SER A 114 -13.61 -3.75 -9.72
C SER A 114 -14.99 -3.15 -9.96
N ALA A 115 -15.73 -3.61 -10.98
CA ALA A 115 -17.10 -3.18 -11.24
C ALA A 115 -18.03 -3.49 -10.07
N VAL A 116 -17.94 -4.69 -9.48
CA VAL A 116 -18.70 -5.07 -8.28
C VAL A 116 -18.39 -4.17 -7.10
N LEU A 117 -17.11 -3.90 -6.84
CA LEU A 117 -16.69 -3.06 -5.72
C LEU A 117 -17.22 -1.63 -5.85
N LEU A 118 -17.12 -1.04 -7.05
CA LEU A 118 -17.70 0.28 -7.33
C LEU A 118 -19.21 0.30 -7.11
N ALA A 119 -19.94 -0.71 -7.59
CA ALA A 119 -21.39 -0.84 -7.41
C ALA A 119 -21.81 -0.95 -5.93
N HIS A 120 -20.92 -1.47 -5.06
CA HIS A 120 -21.12 -1.53 -3.61
C HIS A 120 -20.60 -0.29 -2.86
N GLY A 121 -20.17 0.76 -3.58
CA GLY A 121 -19.73 2.04 -3.01
C GLY A 121 -18.30 2.03 -2.46
N PHE A 122 -17.47 1.08 -2.89
CA PHE A 122 -16.04 1.11 -2.60
C PHE A 122 -15.30 1.98 -3.61
N ALA A 123 -14.29 2.70 -3.15
CA ALA A 123 -13.36 3.45 -3.99
C ALA A 123 -11.94 2.87 -3.88
N PRO A 124 -11.14 2.86 -4.96
CA PRO A 124 -9.75 2.44 -4.90
C PRO A 124 -8.96 3.48 -4.10
N MET A 125 -8.30 3.05 -3.00
CA MET A 125 -7.60 3.95 -2.10
C MET A 125 -6.09 3.84 -2.24
N THR A 126 -5.56 2.60 -2.22
CA THR A 126 -4.12 2.37 -2.24
C THR A 126 -3.79 1.22 -3.16
N CYS A 127 -2.77 1.39 -4.01
CA CYS A 127 -2.22 0.32 -4.82
C CYS A 127 -0.87 -0.12 -4.26
N LEU A 128 -0.71 -1.43 -4.01
CA LEU A 128 0.60 -2.05 -3.92
C LEU A 128 1.08 -2.26 -5.36
N ALA A 129 2.19 -1.62 -5.72
CA ALA A 129 2.79 -1.73 -7.03
C ALA A 129 4.16 -2.41 -6.94
N VAL A 130 4.50 -3.17 -7.96
CA VAL A 130 5.75 -3.93 -8.05
C VAL A 130 6.55 -3.53 -9.28
N ARG A 131 7.87 -3.62 -9.17
CA ARG A 131 8.83 -3.47 -10.25
C ARG A 131 9.79 -4.66 -10.22
N ALA A 132 9.96 -5.32 -11.34
CA ALA A 132 10.88 -6.44 -11.47
C ALA A 132 12.34 -5.97 -11.30
N ALA A 133 13.22 -6.86 -10.85
CA ALA A 133 14.63 -6.53 -10.62
C ALA A 133 15.37 -6.21 -11.94
N ASP A 134 14.98 -6.83 -13.03
CA ASP A 134 15.53 -6.65 -14.38
C ASP A 134 14.88 -5.51 -15.18
N ALA A 135 13.91 -4.80 -14.60
CA ALA A 135 13.30 -3.66 -15.26
C ALA A 135 14.35 -2.56 -15.54
N PRO A 136 14.33 -1.96 -16.74
CA PRO A 136 15.31 -0.96 -17.12
C PRO A 136 15.31 0.23 -16.15
N GLY A 137 16.51 0.64 -15.72
CA GLY A 137 16.69 1.87 -14.94
C GLY A 137 16.55 3.09 -15.85
N GLY A 138 15.77 4.08 -15.42
CA GLY A 138 15.72 5.36 -16.10
C GLY A 138 16.95 6.22 -15.77
N PRO A 139 17.42 7.11 -16.69
CA PRO A 139 18.46 8.06 -16.37
C PRO A 139 17.98 9.02 -15.27
N GLY A 140 18.75 9.10 -14.20
CA GLY A 140 18.47 9.96 -13.05
C GLY A 140 19.33 11.23 -13.07
N THR A 141 19.22 12.04 -14.11
CA THR A 141 19.93 13.33 -14.16
C THR A 141 19.05 14.44 -13.63
N ALA A 142 19.56 15.18 -12.66
CA ALA A 142 18.97 16.41 -12.14
C ALA A 142 20.10 17.27 -11.56
N PRO A 143 19.97 18.60 -11.50
CA PRO A 143 20.95 19.48 -10.89
C PRO A 143 20.83 19.41 -9.35
N VAL A 144 21.08 18.23 -8.81
CA VAL A 144 21.06 17.98 -7.36
C VAL A 144 22.14 16.96 -7.01
N THR A 145 22.69 17.09 -5.81
CA THR A 145 23.54 16.08 -5.20
C THR A 145 22.67 15.12 -4.39
N VAL A 146 22.75 13.83 -4.66
CA VAL A 146 22.05 12.78 -3.88
C VAL A 146 23.08 12.07 -3.00
N ARG A 147 22.92 12.16 -1.69
CA ARG A 147 23.80 11.50 -0.70
C ARG A 147 23.01 10.66 0.29
N ARG A 148 23.71 9.77 0.97
CA ARG A 148 23.14 9.10 2.16
C ARG A 148 22.83 10.14 3.21
N ALA A 149 21.65 10.00 3.83
CA ALA A 149 21.27 10.82 4.95
C ALA A 149 21.82 10.24 6.27
N GLY A 150 22.06 11.11 7.21
CA GLY A 150 22.56 10.80 8.56
C GLY A 150 21.72 11.44 9.66
N ASP A 151 22.13 11.28 10.90
CA ASP A 151 21.38 11.76 12.08
C ASP A 151 21.20 13.29 12.07
N GLY A 152 22.13 14.04 11.49
CA GLY A 152 22.02 15.50 11.33
C GLY A 152 20.90 15.96 10.39
N ASP A 153 20.36 15.05 9.56
CA ASP A 153 19.35 15.38 8.56
C ASP A 153 17.92 15.17 9.07
N VAL A 154 17.72 14.67 10.29
CA VAL A 154 16.39 14.26 10.82
C VAL A 154 15.35 15.36 10.66
N ASP A 155 15.71 16.62 10.89
CA ASP A 155 14.77 17.73 10.80
C ASP A 155 14.38 18.03 9.34
N ALA A 156 15.32 18.08 8.43
CA ALA A 156 15.08 18.30 7.00
C ALA A 156 14.22 17.14 6.40
N LEU A 157 14.58 15.91 6.74
CA LEU A 157 13.83 14.72 6.31
C LEU A 157 12.41 14.72 6.86
N THR A 158 12.22 15.16 8.12
CA THR A 158 10.88 15.26 8.74
C THR A 158 10.02 16.29 8.00
N GLU A 159 10.55 17.45 7.63
CA GLU A 159 9.80 18.44 6.86
C GLU A 159 9.42 17.93 5.48
N LEU A 160 10.32 17.27 4.77
CA LEU A 160 10.02 16.64 3.47
C LEU A 160 8.96 15.56 3.60
N ARG A 161 9.06 14.70 4.64
CA ARG A 161 8.07 13.66 4.91
C ARG A 161 6.71 14.24 5.27
N LEU A 162 6.70 15.30 6.08
CA LEU A 162 5.48 16.00 6.47
C LEU A 162 4.80 16.69 5.28
N ALA A 163 5.58 17.26 4.35
CA ALA A 163 5.06 17.85 3.12
C ALA A 163 4.40 16.79 2.22
N GLU A 164 4.98 15.60 2.09
CA GLU A 164 4.40 14.47 1.38
C GLU A 164 3.11 13.99 2.06
N TRP A 165 3.13 13.79 3.38
CA TRP A 165 1.96 13.35 4.14
C TRP A 165 0.79 14.34 4.05
N ARG A 166 1.07 15.66 4.16
CA ARG A 166 0.06 16.71 3.97
C ARG A 166 -0.54 16.67 2.56
N TYR A 167 0.29 16.48 1.54
CA TYR A 167 -0.19 16.35 0.17
C TYR A 167 -1.07 15.09 0.00
N THR A 168 -0.66 13.98 0.58
CA THR A 168 -1.40 12.72 0.59
C THR A 168 -2.75 12.85 1.32
N SER A 169 -2.83 13.68 2.36
CA SER A 169 -4.09 13.93 3.07
C SER A 169 -5.13 14.68 2.22
N LEU A 170 -4.69 15.52 1.27
CA LEU A 170 -5.60 16.23 0.35
C LEU A 170 -6.36 15.28 -0.58
N VAL A 171 -5.81 14.12 -0.86
CA VAL A 171 -6.44 13.08 -1.69
C VAL A 171 -7.11 11.97 -0.87
N GLY A 172 -7.27 12.19 0.44
CA GLY A 172 -8.00 11.30 1.34
C GLY A 172 -7.27 10.01 1.74
N ALA A 173 -5.99 9.90 1.39
CA ALA A 173 -5.18 8.70 1.64
C ALA A 173 -4.32 8.79 2.91
N ALA A 174 -4.36 9.93 3.58
CA ALA A 174 -3.88 10.12 4.95
C ALA A 174 -4.93 10.90 5.74
N VAL A 175 -4.93 10.72 7.05
CA VAL A 175 -5.92 11.37 7.94
C VAL A 175 -5.19 12.36 8.84
N PRO A 176 -5.54 13.67 8.80
CA PRO A 176 -4.97 14.66 9.70
C PRO A 176 -5.17 14.27 11.17
N ARG A 177 -4.06 14.12 11.91
CA ARG A 177 -4.04 13.77 13.34
C ARG A 177 -3.13 14.73 14.09
N PRO A 178 -3.46 15.11 15.33
CA PRO A 178 -2.65 16.07 16.11
C PRO A 178 -1.19 15.64 16.30
N GLY A 179 -0.91 14.37 16.48
CA GLY A 179 0.45 13.82 16.70
C GLY A 179 1.27 13.53 15.45
N ALA A 180 0.76 13.83 14.24
CA ALA A 180 1.37 13.39 12.98
C ALA A 180 2.86 13.75 12.84
N ARG A 181 3.26 14.99 13.15
CA ARG A 181 4.66 15.41 13.07
C ARG A 181 5.59 14.57 13.94
N ALA A 182 5.18 14.28 15.17
CA ALA A 182 5.99 13.49 16.10
C ALA A 182 6.14 12.04 15.63
N LEU A 183 5.07 11.43 15.12
CA LEU A 183 5.10 10.07 14.56
C LEU A 183 5.97 9.99 13.31
N LEU A 184 5.85 10.96 12.40
CA LEU A 184 6.67 11.03 11.18
C LEU A 184 8.14 11.25 11.50
N ARG A 185 8.48 12.09 12.49
CA ARG A 185 9.84 12.28 12.96
C ARG A 185 10.43 11.00 13.57
N ALA A 186 9.65 10.31 14.40
CA ALA A 186 10.07 9.04 14.97
C ALA A 186 10.33 7.98 13.90
N GLU A 187 9.50 7.94 12.86
CA GLU A 187 9.69 7.02 11.73
C GLU A 187 10.94 7.36 10.91
N VAL A 188 11.22 8.64 10.64
CA VAL A 188 12.46 9.08 9.99
C VAL A 188 13.68 8.65 10.80
N ALA A 189 13.70 8.90 12.10
CA ALA A 189 14.81 8.51 12.99
C ALA A 189 14.97 6.98 13.00
N ARG A 190 13.87 6.22 13.05
CA ARG A 190 13.88 4.76 12.96
C ARG A 190 14.46 4.27 11.63
N ALA A 191 14.07 4.88 10.50
CA ALA A 191 14.57 4.52 9.18
C ALA A 191 16.09 4.74 9.07
N LEU A 192 16.61 5.88 9.55
CA LEU A 192 18.03 6.16 9.59
C LEU A 192 18.79 5.11 10.42
N ARG A 193 18.27 4.76 11.60
CA ARG A 193 18.94 3.84 12.52
C ARG A 193 18.93 2.39 12.05
N PHE A 194 17.83 1.90 11.48
CA PHE A 194 17.63 0.46 11.23
C PHE A 194 17.74 0.06 9.77
N SER A 195 17.32 0.89 8.81
CA SER A 195 17.45 0.56 7.40
C SER A 195 18.73 1.13 6.79
N GLY A 196 19.11 2.34 7.18
CA GLY A 196 20.22 3.08 6.60
C GLY A 196 20.03 3.37 5.09
N LEU A 197 18.88 3.00 4.49
CA LEU A 197 18.56 3.17 3.09
C LEU A 197 17.74 4.45 2.90
N VAL A 198 18.29 5.56 3.38
CA VAL A 198 17.68 6.91 3.32
C VAL A 198 18.63 7.85 2.58
N TRP A 199 18.09 8.57 1.60
CA TRP A 199 18.84 9.52 0.79
C TRP A 199 18.19 10.89 0.86
N LEU A 200 19.04 11.90 0.91
CA LEU A 200 18.68 13.31 0.77
C LEU A 200 19.21 13.81 -0.57
N ALA A 201 18.36 14.49 -1.33
CA ALA A 201 18.76 15.27 -2.49
C ALA A 201 18.86 16.74 -2.08
N GLU A 202 19.95 17.38 -2.47
CA GLU A 202 20.25 18.78 -2.15
C GLU A 202 20.52 19.56 -3.44
N GLU A 203 19.96 20.76 -3.54
CA GLU A 203 20.34 21.76 -4.53
C GLU A 203 21.67 22.43 -4.14
N ASP A 204 22.21 23.26 -5.01
CA ASP A 204 23.40 24.06 -4.73
C ASP A 204 23.24 24.86 -3.42
N GLY A 205 24.29 24.86 -2.61
CA GLY A 205 24.26 25.48 -1.28
C GLY A 205 23.68 24.56 -0.18
N GLY A 206 23.41 23.28 -0.45
CA GLY A 206 22.96 22.32 0.54
C GLY A 206 21.48 22.44 0.91
N VAL A 207 20.66 23.03 0.04
CA VAL A 207 19.23 23.19 0.30
C VAL A 207 18.51 21.87 0.08
N PRO A 208 17.78 21.31 1.09
CA PRO A 208 17.05 20.06 0.95
C PRO A 208 15.96 20.13 -0.13
N ALA A 209 16.10 19.32 -1.18
CA ALA A 209 15.21 19.28 -2.34
C ALA A 209 14.34 18.03 -2.39
N GLY A 210 14.77 16.93 -1.75
CA GLY A 210 14.00 15.69 -1.77
C GLY A 210 14.57 14.59 -0.89
N LEU A 211 13.71 13.63 -0.59
CA LEU A 211 13.95 12.47 0.27
C LEU A 211 13.56 11.19 -0.47
N ALA A 212 14.37 10.13 -0.37
CA ALA A 212 13.95 8.76 -0.59
C ALA A 212 14.27 7.92 0.64
N SER A 213 13.27 7.15 1.13
CA SER A 213 13.42 6.21 2.22
C SER A 213 13.02 4.82 1.75
N CYS A 214 13.90 3.84 1.98
CA CYS A 214 13.70 2.45 1.58
C CYS A 214 14.05 1.49 2.69
N SER A 215 13.61 0.24 2.54
CA SER A 215 14.02 -0.85 3.43
C SER A 215 14.02 -2.19 2.69
N LEU A 216 14.64 -3.21 3.30
CA LEU A 216 14.58 -4.59 2.83
C LEU A 216 13.52 -5.34 3.63
N VAL A 217 12.62 -6.01 2.93
CA VAL A 217 11.50 -6.75 3.54
C VAL A 217 11.49 -8.18 3.01
N SER A 218 11.28 -9.14 3.89
CA SER A 218 11.10 -10.54 3.50
C SER A 218 9.62 -10.91 3.50
N ALA A 219 9.11 -11.36 2.35
CA ALA A 219 7.74 -11.87 2.23
C ALA A 219 7.67 -13.31 2.77
N THR A 220 7.67 -13.45 4.09
CA THR A 220 7.64 -14.71 4.83
C THR A 220 6.51 -14.71 5.86
N PRO A 221 6.03 -15.87 6.33
CA PRO A 221 5.03 -15.93 7.39
C PRO A 221 5.40 -15.06 8.59
N GLY A 222 4.44 -14.35 9.15
CA GLY A 222 4.63 -13.39 10.25
C GLY A 222 4.96 -11.96 9.82
N ASN A 223 5.29 -11.72 8.55
CA ASN A 223 5.47 -10.36 8.04
C ASN A 223 4.18 -9.84 7.38
N SER A 224 3.89 -8.55 7.51
CA SER A 224 2.67 -7.90 7.00
C SER A 224 2.50 -7.98 5.48
N ILE A 225 3.62 -8.17 4.75
CA ILE A 225 3.61 -8.30 3.28
C ILE A 225 3.46 -9.76 2.82
N HIS A 226 3.45 -10.74 3.75
CA HIS A 226 3.17 -12.14 3.44
C HIS A 226 1.78 -12.28 2.82
N GLY A 227 1.65 -13.07 1.76
CA GLY A 227 0.40 -13.21 1.01
C GLY A 227 0.05 -12.02 0.12
N ARG A 228 0.91 -10.98 0.06
CA ARG A 228 0.79 -9.86 -0.88
C ARG A 228 1.86 -9.91 -1.98
N LEU A 229 3.01 -10.50 -1.68
CA LEU A 229 4.13 -10.69 -2.61
C LEU A 229 4.56 -12.16 -2.60
N LEU A 230 5.13 -12.60 -3.70
CA LEU A 230 5.76 -13.92 -3.77
C LEU A 230 6.88 -14.02 -2.73
N PRO A 231 7.09 -15.22 -2.12
CA PRO A 231 8.12 -15.43 -1.11
C PRO A 231 9.51 -14.96 -1.58
N GLY A 232 10.26 -14.34 -0.70
CA GLY A 232 11.62 -13.86 -0.97
C GLY A 232 11.88 -12.47 -0.40
N ARG A 233 13.09 -11.95 -0.66
CA ARG A 233 13.53 -10.62 -0.25
C ARG A 233 13.08 -9.58 -1.28
N TRP A 234 12.49 -8.49 -0.82
CA TRP A 234 12.01 -7.38 -1.63
C TRP A 234 12.59 -6.06 -1.14
N GLY A 235 12.82 -5.13 -2.07
CA GLY A 235 13.11 -3.74 -1.73
C GLY A 235 11.81 -2.95 -1.57
N TYR A 236 11.56 -2.43 -0.40
CA TYR A 236 10.41 -1.56 -0.14
C TYR A 236 10.82 -0.10 -0.30
N VAL A 237 10.18 0.62 -1.22
CA VAL A 237 10.28 2.06 -1.36
C VAL A 237 9.15 2.67 -0.54
N ASP A 238 9.48 3.06 0.70
CA ASP A 238 8.50 3.59 1.65
C ASP A 238 8.04 5.00 1.27
N THR A 239 9.01 5.88 0.98
CA THR A 239 8.72 7.28 0.70
C THR A 239 9.63 7.83 -0.37
N VAL A 240 9.04 8.60 -1.29
CA VAL A 240 9.78 9.59 -2.11
C VAL A 240 9.03 10.90 -2.02
N SER A 241 9.70 11.90 -1.48
CA SER A 241 9.17 13.27 -1.36
C SER A 241 10.08 14.25 -2.09
N VAL A 242 9.51 15.19 -2.82
CA VAL A 242 10.23 16.27 -3.48
C VAL A 242 9.63 17.59 -3.00
N ALA A 243 10.48 18.48 -2.53
CA ALA A 243 10.08 19.82 -2.10
C ALA A 243 9.25 20.50 -3.21
N PRO A 244 8.14 21.19 -2.89
CA PRO A 244 7.27 21.77 -3.91
C PRO A 244 8.00 22.63 -4.93
N ALA A 245 8.99 23.43 -4.52
CA ALA A 245 9.79 24.30 -5.39
C ALA A 245 10.70 23.51 -6.36
N ALA A 246 11.13 22.30 -5.97
CA ALA A 246 12.05 21.46 -6.77
C ALA A 246 11.32 20.42 -7.66
N ARG A 247 9.97 20.45 -7.66
CA ARG A 247 9.18 19.53 -8.50
C ARG A 247 9.35 19.84 -9.98
N GLY A 248 9.29 18.81 -10.81
CA GLY A 248 9.50 18.95 -12.28
C GLY A 248 10.97 18.92 -12.69
N GLY A 249 11.92 19.24 -11.81
CA GLY A 249 13.37 19.30 -12.06
C GLY A 249 14.09 17.95 -12.13
N GLY A 250 13.39 16.81 -11.99
CA GLY A 250 14.05 15.49 -12.07
C GLY A 250 14.54 14.92 -10.74
N VAL A 251 14.44 15.65 -9.63
CA VAL A 251 14.90 15.24 -8.29
C VAL A 251 14.41 13.84 -7.90
N GLY A 252 13.12 13.56 -8.06
CA GLY A 252 12.56 12.24 -7.75
C GLY A 252 13.17 11.12 -8.60
N ARG A 253 13.51 11.39 -9.87
CA ARG A 253 14.19 10.41 -10.75
C ARG A 253 15.63 10.17 -10.30
N ALA A 254 16.36 11.21 -9.92
CA ALA A 254 17.71 11.10 -9.39
C ALA A 254 17.76 10.27 -8.10
N LEU A 255 16.85 10.54 -7.16
CA LEU A 255 16.68 9.77 -5.94
C LEU A 255 16.40 8.30 -6.24
N MET A 256 15.45 8.00 -7.14
CA MET A 256 15.09 6.63 -7.48
C MET A 256 16.19 5.88 -8.25
N ALA A 257 16.98 6.57 -9.08
CA ALA A 257 18.12 5.93 -9.74
C ALA A 257 19.16 5.43 -8.73
N VAL A 258 19.43 6.20 -7.68
CA VAL A 258 20.31 5.76 -6.59
C VAL A 258 19.67 4.66 -5.75
N ALA A 259 18.42 4.84 -5.32
CA ALA A 259 17.71 3.89 -4.49
C ALA A 259 17.56 2.52 -5.18
N HIS A 260 17.15 2.48 -6.45
CA HIS A 260 17.03 1.23 -7.21
C HIS A 260 18.37 0.49 -7.33
N ARG A 261 19.44 1.20 -7.71
CA ARG A 261 20.78 0.60 -7.82
C ARG A 261 21.22 -0.06 -6.50
N GLU A 262 21.03 0.64 -5.39
CA GLU A 262 21.38 0.13 -4.06
C GLU A 262 20.51 -1.08 -3.67
N LEU A 263 19.18 -0.98 -3.80
CA LEU A 263 18.27 -2.07 -3.48
C LEU A 263 18.57 -3.33 -4.30
N LEU A 264 18.83 -3.18 -5.61
CA LEU A 264 19.18 -4.30 -6.49
C LEU A 264 20.51 -4.94 -6.09
N GLY A 265 21.46 -4.17 -5.59
CA GLY A 265 22.74 -4.67 -5.05
C GLY A 265 22.58 -5.63 -3.88
N TYR A 266 21.45 -5.64 -3.18
CA TYR A 266 21.12 -6.61 -2.13
C TYR A 266 20.51 -7.92 -2.65
N GLY A 267 20.43 -8.14 -3.96
CA GLY A 267 19.88 -9.36 -4.54
C GLY A 267 18.39 -9.54 -4.29
N VAL A 268 17.63 -8.46 -4.25
CA VAL A 268 16.17 -8.51 -4.08
C VAL A 268 15.48 -9.09 -5.32
N ARG A 269 14.35 -9.76 -5.12
CA ARG A 269 13.49 -10.29 -6.18
C ARG A 269 12.89 -9.19 -7.08
N GLY A 270 12.74 -8.02 -6.51
CA GLY A 270 12.18 -6.83 -7.11
C GLY A 270 11.96 -5.76 -6.05
N THR A 271 11.37 -4.66 -6.46
CA THR A 271 10.98 -3.59 -5.53
C THR A 271 9.48 -3.42 -5.52
N PHE A 272 8.94 -2.94 -4.41
CA PHE A 272 7.52 -2.62 -4.28
C PHE A 272 7.32 -1.32 -3.50
N LEU A 273 6.15 -0.74 -3.67
CA LEU A 273 5.71 0.45 -2.98
C LEU A 273 4.19 0.49 -2.88
N PHE A 274 3.71 1.43 -2.07
CA PHE A 274 2.30 1.80 -2.05
C PHE A 274 2.13 3.19 -2.64
N TYR A 275 1.12 3.37 -3.50
CA TYR A 275 0.72 4.68 -3.99
C TYR A 275 -0.80 4.84 -4.01
N HIS A 276 -1.26 6.08 -4.06
CA HIS A 276 -2.68 6.40 -4.04
C HIS A 276 -3.15 6.77 -5.45
N PRO A 277 -4.11 6.03 -6.05
CA PRO A 277 -4.57 6.29 -7.42
C PRO A 277 -5.15 7.69 -7.62
N ALA A 278 -5.77 8.26 -6.59
CA ALA A 278 -6.34 9.61 -6.63
C ALA A 278 -5.28 10.74 -6.58
N ASN A 279 -4.02 10.41 -6.26
CA ASN A 279 -2.93 11.40 -6.26
C ASN A 279 -2.52 11.71 -7.70
N PRO A 280 -2.67 12.96 -8.22
CA PRO A 280 -2.42 13.26 -9.63
C PRO A 280 -0.95 13.13 -10.05
N LEU A 281 -0.03 13.14 -9.11
CA LEU A 281 1.42 13.05 -9.38
C LEU A 281 1.95 11.63 -9.29
N SER A 282 1.46 10.87 -8.31
CA SER A 282 2.05 9.61 -7.88
C SER A 282 1.94 8.49 -8.95
N PRO A 283 0.76 8.15 -9.51
CA PRO A 283 0.65 7.08 -10.49
C PRO A 283 1.52 7.33 -11.72
N VAL A 284 1.50 8.57 -12.26
CA VAL A 284 2.29 8.94 -13.44
C VAL A 284 3.78 8.77 -13.18
N PHE A 285 4.25 9.21 -12.00
CA PHE A 285 5.65 9.07 -11.61
C PHE A 285 6.05 7.60 -11.52
N TRP A 286 5.28 6.80 -10.76
CA TRP A 286 5.63 5.41 -10.50
C TRP A 286 5.55 4.52 -11.74
N HIS A 287 4.55 4.71 -12.61
CA HIS A 287 4.48 3.97 -13.87
C HIS A 287 5.69 4.26 -14.77
N ARG A 288 6.16 5.51 -14.81
CA ARG A 288 7.39 5.88 -15.53
C ARG A 288 8.66 5.32 -14.89
N GLN A 289 8.64 4.96 -13.61
CA GLN A 289 9.71 4.23 -12.93
C GLN A 289 9.62 2.70 -13.12
N GLY A 290 8.67 2.21 -13.91
CA GLY A 290 8.49 0.79 -14.20
C GLY A 290 7.67 0.02 -13.17
N TYR A 291 7.01 0.71 -12.25
CA TYR A 291 6.07 0.08 -11.31
C TYR A 291 4.73 -0.17 -11.97
N ARG A 292 4.13 -1.31 -11.67
CA ARG A 292 2.76 -1.64 -12.07
C ARG A 292 1.94 -2.08 -10.87
N PRO A 293 0.64 -1.74 -10.80
CA PRO A 293 -0.22 -2.18 -9.71
C PRO A 293 -0.36 -3.72 -9.71
N LEU A 294 -0.29 -4.32 -8.54
CA LEU A 294 -0.53 -5.74 -8.29
C LEU A 294 -1.80 -5.94 -7.47
N TRP A 295 -1.94 -5.19 -6.38
CA TRP A 295 -3.09 -5.19 -5.51
C TRP A 295 -3.66 -3.79 -5.36
N THR A 296 -4.97 -3.68 -5.27
CA THR A 296 -5.67 -2.46 -4.89
C THR A 296 -6.41 -2.69 -3.58
N MET A 297 -6.16 -1.85 -2.60
CA MET A 297 -6.98 -1.74 -1.41
C MET A 297 -8.15 -0.82 -1.70
N TRP A 298 -9.33 -1.31 -1.48
CA TRP A 298 -10.60 -0.63 -1.68
C TRP A 298 -11.18 -0.24 -0.33
N LEU A 299 -11.66 0.97 -0.22
CA LEU A 299 -12.32 1.47 0.98
C LEU A 299 -13.72 2.00 0.65
N ARG A 300 -14.64 1.73 1.57
CA ARG A 300 -15.93 2.40 1.66
C ARG A 300 -15.97 3.18 2.97
N ARG A 301 -16.17 4.51 2.89
CA ARG A 301 -16.24 5.42 4.04
C ARG A 301 -17.58 6.17 4.05
N PRO A 302 -18.20 6.33 5.22
CA PRO A 302 -17.99 5.57 6.44
C PRO A 302 -18.29 4.08 6.22
N ALA A 303 -17.99 3.22 7.19
CA ALA A 303 -18.41 1.83 7.17
C ALA A 303 -19.94 1.73 7.07
N TRP A 304 -20.45 0.59 6.58
CA TRP A 304 -21.90 0.37 6.60
C TRP A 304 -22.43 0.39 8.04
N SER A 305 -23.63 0.94 8.22
CA SER A 305 -24.35 1.04 9.50
C SER A 305 -25.79 0.58 9.31
#